data_e59db4c7ef2afd45d66daedb09e1a9de
#
_entry.id   e59db4c7ef2afd45d66daedb09e1a9de
#
_cell.length_a   1.000
_cell.length_b   1.000
_cell.length_c   1.000
_cell.angle_alpha   90.00
_cell.angle_beta   90.00
_cell.angle_gamma   90.00
#
_symmetry.space_group_name_H-M   'P 1'
#
loop_
_entity.id
_entity.type
_entity.pdbx_description
1 polymer ?
#
loop_
_entity_poly.entity_id
_entity_poly.type
_entity_poly.pdbx_seq_one_letter_code
_entity_poly.pdbx_strand_id
1 'polypeptide(L)'
;MKKYMLCLLAMFCQLCLATPVDSLVVKTDSSAVRHQVLIKTSMGDITVELYNETPRHRDNFLRLARDGYYDGNLWHRVISDFMIQTGDSTTRHAAPGAEVGGYSPDWTLPAEIHFPKYFHKRGALGAAREGDAENPKRESSASQFYIVWGFPYGPKGMAKFQEKLDSTTHGAVKFPPEMCDYYWSHGGTPWLDGQYTVFGEVVKGLSVVGDIDAVATDERDRPVKDVRIIKMIVIK
;
A
#
# COMPACT_ATOMS: atom_id res chain seq x y z
N MET A 1 -60.38 11.26 -60.78
CA MET A 1 -59.53 12.36 -60.28
C MET A 1 -59.20 12.04 -58.79
N LYS A 2 -58.07 11.48 -58.53
CA LYS A 2 -57.56 11.17 -57.14
C LYS A 2 -56.34 12.01 -56.91
N LYS A 3 -56.44 12.92 -55.90
CA LYS A 3 -55.32 13.75 -55.41
C LYS A 3 -54.47 12.92 -54.44
N TYR A 4 -53.19 12.73 -54.73
CA TYR A 4 -52.23 12.18 -53.87
C TYR A 4 -51.61 13.30 -53.02
N MET A 5 -51.81 13.23 -51.69
CA MET A 5 -51.20 14.12 -50.68
C MET A 5 -49.93 13.52 -50.23
N LEU A 6 -48.81 14.16 -50.53
CA LEU A 6 -47.46 13.76 -50.19
C LEU A 6 -47.14 14.28 -48.79
N CYS A 7 -47.09 13.39 -47.78
CA CYS A 7 -46.58 13.73 -46.43
C CYS A 7 -45.05 13.68 -46.40
N LEU A 8 -44.41 14.83 -46.29
CA LEU A 8 -42.98 14.94 -45.96
C LEU A 8 -42.81 14.70 -44.49
N LEU A 9 -42.17 13.56 -44.12
CA LEU A 9 -41.72 13.27 -42.78
C LEU A 9 -40.32 13.87 -42.57
N ALA A 10 -40.24 15.00 -41.88
CA ALA A 10 -38.97 15.60 -41.50
C ALA A 10 -38.36 14.79 -40.32
N MET A 11 -37.30 14.06 -40.63
CA MET A 11 -36.52 13.29 -39.64
C MET A 11 -35.55 14.25 -38.95
N PHE A 12 -35.91 14.71 -37.74
CA PHE A 12 -34.98 15.44 -36.85
C PHE A 12 -33.94 14.47 -36.27
N CYS A 13 -32.75 14.52 -36.87
CA CYS A 13 -31.58 13.84 -36.27
C CYS A 13 -31.06 14.70 -35.12
N GLN A 14 -31.40 14.32 -33.86
CA GLN A 14 -30.81 14.92 -32.70
C GLN A 14 -29.36 14.43 -32.58
N LEU A 15 -28.42 15.30 -32.94
CA LEU A 15 -26.99 15.11 -32.61
C LEU A 15 -26.84 15.22 -31.11
N CYS A 16 -26.71 14.08 -30.41
CA CYS A 16 -26.19 14.05 -29.03
C CYS A 16 -24.71 14.47 -29.08
N LEU A 17 -24.43 15.72 -28.78
CA LEU A 17 -23.09 16.20 -28.45
C LEU A 17 -22.71 15.59 -27.08
N ALA A 18 -21.94 14.52 -27.13
CA ALA A 18 -21.26 14.02 -25.93
C ALA A 18 -20.24 15.09 -25.48
N THR A 19 -20.54 15.75 -24.38
CA THR A 19 -19.55 16.60 -23.70
C THR A 19 -18.39 15.73 -23.26
N PRO A 20 -17.13 16.10 -23.55
CA PRO A 20 -15.99 15.34 -23.01
C PRO A 20 -16.07 15.43 -21.47
N VAL A 21 -16.09 14.28 -20.83
CA VAL A 21 -15.89 14.17 -19.39
C VAL A 21 -14.47 14.64 -19.14
N ASP A 22 -14.34 15.89 -18.72
CA ASP A 22 -13.09 16.47 -18.27
C ASP A 22 -12.58 15.57 -17.12
N SER A 23 -11.55 14.79 -17.38
CA SER A 23 -10.85 14.04 -16.36
C SER A 23 -10.27 15.08 -15.41
N LEU A 24 -10.91 15.29 -14.26
CA LEU A 24 -10.39 16.07 -13.16
C LEU A 24 -9.05 15.44 -12.76
N VAL A 25 -7.98 15.91 -13.37
CA VAL A 25 -6.62 15.68 -12.87
C VAL A 25 -6.55 16.44 -11.55
N VAL A 26 -6.78 15.73 -10.46
CA VAL A 26 -6.54 16.23 -9.12
C VAL A 26 -5.04 16.53 -9.04
N LYS A 27 -4.67 17.80 -9.23
CA LYS A 27 -3.31 18.27 -8.94
C LYS A 27 -3.09 18.08 -7.45
N THR A 28 -2.36 17.03 -7.08
CA THR A 28 -1.93 16.84 -5.70
C THR A 28 -0.91 17.92 -5.39
N ASP A 29 -1.29 18.85 -4.51
CA ASP A 29 -0.37 19.85 -3.99
C ASP A 29 0.62 19.15 -3.04
N SER A 30 1.81 18.85 -3.53
CA SER A 30 2.88 18.21 -2.76
C SER A 30 3.43 19.12 -1.64
N SER A 31 3.07 20.41 -1.65
CA SER A 31 3.41 21.39 -0.58
C SER A 31 2.41 21.34 0.58
N ALA A 32 1.26 20.70 0.42
CA ALA A 32 0.27 20.56 1.47
C ALA A 32 0.82 19.73 2.64
N VAL A 33 0.42 20.13 3.85
CA VAL A 33 0.80 19.44 5.08
C VAL A 33 0.34 17.97 5.02
N ARG A 34 1.27 17.03 5.21
CA ARG A 34 0.97 15.60 5.22
C ARG A 34 0.22 15.19 6.47
N HIS A 35 -0.68 14.22 6.32
CA HIS A 35 -1.42 13.63 7.43
C HIS A 35 -0.56 12.66 8.22
N GLN A 36 -0.77 12.62 9.53
CA GLN A 36 -0.10 11.67 10.42
C GLN A 36 -1.11 10.84 11.21
N VAL A 37 -0.79 9.56 11.37
CA VAL A 37 -1.58 8.59 12.14
C VAL A 37 -0.71 7.97 13.22
N LEU A 38 -1.20 8.06 14.46
CA LEU A 38 -0.63 7.35 15.59
C LEU A 38 -1.23 5.95 15.67
N ILE A 39 -0.39 4.93 15.60
CA ILE A 39 -0.72 3.52 15.76
C ILE A 39 -0.27 3.10 17.16
N LYS A 40 -1.21 2.97 18.07
CA LYS A 40 -0.94 2.43 19.42
C LYS A 40 -0.91 0.91 19.33
N THR A 41 0.21 0.29 19.69
CA THR A 41 0.34 -1.16 19.70
C THR A 41 0.56 -1.69 21.11
N SER A 42 0.42 -3.01 21.29
CA SER A 42 0.73 -3.68 22.56
C SER A 42 2.22 -3.66 22.90
N MET A 43 3.10 -3.21 21.97
CA MET A 43 4.55 -3.13 22.16
C MET A 43 5.08 -1.68 22.13
N GLY A 44 4.21 -0.69 21.98
CA GLY A 44 4.56 0.72 21.93
C GLY A 44 3.87 1.46 20.78
N ASP A 45 4.15 2.75 20.67
CA ASP A 45 3.50 3.66 19.74
C ASP A 45 4.35 3.85 18.47
N ILE A 46 3.70 3.79 17.30
CA ILE A 46 4.31 4.08 15.99
C ILE A 46 3.54 5.25 15.38
N THR A 47 4.23 6.28 14.89
CA THR A 47 3.60 7.35 14.11
C THR A 47 4.02 7.23 12.66
N VAL A 48 3.05 7.14 11.76
CA VAL A 48 3.28 7.17 10.31
C VAL A 48 2.82 8.49 9.71
N GLU A 49 3.54 8.96 8.68
CA GLU A 49 3.17 10.09 7.85
C GLU A 49 2.76 9.58 6.47
N LEU A 50 1.64 10.08 5.93
CA LEU A 50 1.08 9.63 4.66
C LEU A 50 1.45 10.59 3.53
N TYR A 51 1.75 10.04 2.34
CA TYR A 51 2.14 10.83 1.17
C TYR A 51 0.93 11.42 0.44
N ASN A 52 1.02 12.69 0.07
CA ASN A 52 -0.04 13.39 -0.66
C ASN A 52 -0.16 12.91 -2.11
N GLU A 53 0.92 12.37 -2.67
CA GLU A 53 1.00 11.87 -4.03
C GLU A 53 0.35 10.48 -4.22
N THR A 54 -0.06 9.84 -3.14
CA THR A 54 -0.85 8.59 -3.17
C THR A 54 -2.23 8.80 -2.54
N PRO A 55 -3.06 9.71 -3.10
CA PRO A 55 -4.28 10.17 -2.46
C PRO A 55 -5.31 9.07 -2.21
N ARG A 56 -5.40 8.07 -3.09
CA ARG A 56 -6.36 6.96 -2.91
C ARG A 56 -6.00 6.10 -1.71
N HIS A 57 -4.72 5.74 -1.56
CA HIS A 57 -4.24 4.98 -0.41
C HIS A 57 -4.30 5.81 0.87
N ARG A 58 -3.84 7.06 0.83
CA ARG A 58 -3.90 8.00 1.95
C ARG A 58 -5.32 8.16 2.48
N ASP A 59 -6.26 8.53 1.61
CA ASP A 59 -7.63 8.87 2.02
C ASP A 59 -8.39 7.64 2.52
N ASN A 60 -8.18 6.47 1.88
CA ASN A 60 -8.74 5.20 2.34
C ASN A 60 -8.16 4.79 3.70
N PHE A 61 -6.84 4.90 3.90
CA PHE A 61 -6.20 4.58 5.18
C PHE A 61 -6.70 5.49 6.30
N LEU A 62 -6.83 6.80 6.05
CA LEU A 62 -7.38 7.77 7.00
C LEU A 62 -8.83 7.45 7.36
N ARG A 63 -9.66 7.09 6.37
CA ARG A 63 -11.05 6.69 6.59
C ARG A 63 -11.11 5.45 7.49
N LEU A 64 -10.40 4.38 7.14
CA LEU A 64 -10.38 3.15 7.91
C LEU A 64 -9.86 3.36 9.34
N ALA A 65 -8.84 4.22 9.52
CA ALA A 65 -8.33 4.58 10.85
C ALA A 65 -9.38 5.32 11.69
N ARG A 66 -10.11 6.30 11.11
CA ARG A 66 -11.19 7.03 11.80
C ARG A 66 -12.37 6.14 12.16
N ASP A 67 -12.69 5.18 11.29
CA ASP A 67 -13.77 4.22 11.48
C ASP A 67 -13.43 3.13 12.52
N GLY A 68 -12.19 3.12 13.07
CA GLY A 68 -11.72 2.10 14.01
C GLY A 68 -11.54 0.72 13.37
N TYR A 69 -11.41 0.66 12.03
CA TYR A 69 -11.27 -0.61 11.30
C TYR A 69 -10.05 -1.41 11.76
N TYR A 70 -9.00 -0.76 12.17
CA TYR A 70 -7.74 -1.39 12.58
C TYR A 70 -7.67 -1.71 14.08
N ASP A 71 -8.58 -1.15 14.88
CA ASP A 71 -8.55 -1.33 16.34
C ASP A 71 -8.73 -2.80 16.71
N GLY A 72 -7.81 -3.35 17.49
CA GLY A 72 -7.78 -4.75 17.90
C GLY A 72 -7.15 -5.71 16.89
N ASN A 73 -6.82 -5.29 15.66
CA ASN A 73 -6.20 -6.17 14.66
C ASN A 73 -4.82 -6.65 15.11
N LEU A 74 -4.47 -7.87 14.70
CA LEU A 74 -3.12 -8.40 14.90
C LEU A 74 -2.14 -7.87 13.85
N TRP A 75 -0.89 -7.73 14.23
CA TRP A 75 0.23 -7.86 13.31
C TRP A 75 0.33 -9.36 12.96
N HIS A 76 -0.47 -9.78 11.99
CA HIS A 76 -0.75 -11.20 11.76
C HIS A 76 0.35 -11.93 10.97
N ARG A 77 1.26 -11.18 10.35
CA ARG A 77 2.41 -11.72 9.63
C ARG A 77 3.63 -10.86 9.90
N VAL A 78 4.67 -11.47 10.45
CA VAL A 78 5.95 -10.84 10.75
C VAL A 78 7.06 -11.73 10.22
N ILE A 79 7.89 -11.18 9.34
CA ILE A 79 9.07 -11.87 8.81
C ILE A 79 10.28 -11.03 9.18
N SER A 80 11.14 -11.60 10.01
CA SER A 80 12.37 -10.94 10.47
C SER A 80 13.23 -10.48 9.30
N ASP A 81 13.83 -9.31 9.45
CA ASP A 81 14.64 -8.65 8.42
C ASP A 81 13.86 -8.35 7.11
N PHE A 82 12.53 -8.34 7.17
CA PHE A 82 11.69 -8.02 6.03
C PHE A 82 10.62 -6.99 6.36
N MET A 83 9.52 -7.39 7.04
CA MET A 83 8.38 -6.48 7.29
C MET A 83 7.47 -7.01 8.38
N ILE A 84 6.64 -6.12 8.92
CA ILE A 84 5.49 -6.42 9.76
C ILE A 84 4.20 -6.07 9.01
N GLN A 85 3.22 -6.99 8.93
CA GLN A 85 1.98 -6.84 8.15
C GLN A 85 0.74 -7.01 9.04
N THR A 86 -0.29 -6.19 8.73
CA THR A 86 -1.58 -6.15 9.43
C THR A 86 -2.72 -5.78 8.47
N GLY A 87 -3.94 -5.56 8.99
CA GLY A 87 -5.08 -5.05 8.22
C GLY A 87 -6.17 -6.08 7.91
N ASP A 88 -6.02 -7.31 8.40
CA ASP A 88 -7.09 -8.31 8.42
C ASP A 88 -7.97 -8.09 9.67
N SER A 89 -9.18 -7.56 9.49
CA SER A 89 -10.09 -7.24 10.59
C SER A 89 -10.66 -8.47 11.30
N THR A 90 -10.60 -9.65 10.69
CA THR A 90 -11.05 -10.90 11.31
C THR A 90 -10.15 -11.34 12.45
N THR A 91 -8.91 -10.79 12.49
CA THR A 91 -7.92 -11.11 13.51
C THR A 91 -8.24 -10.55 14.89
N ARG A 92 -9.21 -9.62 15.03
CA ARG A 92 -9.59 -9.01 16.32
C ARG A 92 -9.88 -10.03 17.41
N HIS A 93 -10.54 -11.12 17.05
CA HIS A 93 -10.99 -12.17 17.96
C HIS A 93 -10.36 -13.53 17.63
N ALA A 94 -9.27 -13.54 16.86
CA ALA A 94 -8.61 -14.78 16.49
C ALA A 94 -8.07 -15.49 17.74
N ALA A 95 -8.34 -16.80 17.84
CA ALA A 95 -7.78 -17.64 18.89
C ALA A 95 -6.25 -17.76 18.69
N PRO A 96 -5.48 -17.99 19.77
CA PRO A 96 -4.06 -18.30 19.65
C PRO A 96 -3.81 -19.46 18.66
N GLY A 97 -2.87 -19.30 17.74
CA GLY A 97 -2.52 -20.30 16.72
C GLY A 97 -3.53 -20.47 15.57
N ALA A 98 -4.65 -19.72 15.55
CA ALA A 98 -5.55 -19.75 14.41
C ALA A 98 -4.89 -19.21 13.15
N GLU A 99 -5.29 -19.73 11.98
CA GLU A 99 -4.90 -19.20 10.70
C GLU A 99 -5.52 -17.80 10.49
N VAL A 100 -4.71 -16.83 10.06
CA VAL A 100 -5.09 -15.41 9.94
C VAL A 100 -4.44 -14.80 8.69
N GLY A 101 -4.87 -13.59 8.32
CA GLY A 101 -4.25 -12.84 7.21
C GLY A 101 -4.90 -13.10 5.85
N GLY A 102 -5.87 -14.02 5.78
CA GLY A 102 -6.57 -14.35 4.53
C GLY A 102 -7.70 -13.40 4.15
N TYR A 103 -8.11 -12.49 5.02
CA TYR A 103 -9.23 -11.60 4.74
C TYR A 103 -8.78 -10.22 4.28
N SER A 104 -9.38 -9.77 3.20
CA SER A 104 -9.37 -8.38 2.72
C SER A 104 -10.81 -8.01 2.31
N PRO A 105 -11.22 -6.74 2.42
CA PRO A 105 -12.49 -6.29 1.85
C PRO A 105 -12.62 -6.59 0.35
N ASP A 106 -13.86 -6.68 -0.14
CA ASP A 106 -14.17 -7.06 -1.54
C ASP A 106 -13.77 -6.01 -2.60
N TRP A 107 -13.15 -4.91 -2.19
CA TRP A 107 -12.64 -3.89 -3.12
C TRP A 107 -11.12 -3.76 -3.01
N THR A 108 -10.52 -3.34 -4.11
CA THR A 108 -9.08 -3.05 -4.21
C THR A 108 -8.86 -1.56 -4.48
N LEU A 109 -7.63 -1.10 -4.34
CA LEU A 109 -7.21 0.24 -4.71
C LEU A 109 -6.30 0.16 -5.93
N PRO A 110 -6.56 0.94 -6.99
CA PRO A 110 -5.63 1.06 -8.11
C PRO A 110 -4.24 1.45 -7.62
N ALA A 111 -3.20 0.83 -8.19
CA ALA A 111 -1.83 1.09 -7.80
C ALA A 111 -1.45 2.58 -7.96
N GLU A 112 -0.73 3.13 -6.97
CA GLU A 112 -0.15 4.47 -6.97
C GLU A 112 1.36 4.36 -6.75
N ILE A 113 2.05 3.74 -7.71
CA ILE A 113 3.49 3.44 -7.64
C ILE A 113 4.28 4.64 -8.17
N HIS A 114 5.02 5.31 -7.29
CA HIS A 114 5.83 6.50 -7.61
C HIS A 114 7.34 6.25 -7.46
N PHE A 115 7.82 5.11 -7.95
CA PHE A 115 9.25 4.84 -8.01
C PHE A 115 9.95 5.76 -9.05
N PRO A 116 11.15 6.28 -8.80
CA PRO A 116 12.03 6.10 -7.63
C PRO A 116 11.74 7.05 -6.45
N LYS A 117 10.78 7.96 -6.55
CA LYS A 117 10.48 8.95 -5.50
C LYS A 117 10.15 8.29 -4.15
N TYR A 118 9.32 7.24 -4.19
CA TYR A 118 8.95 6.42 -3.04
C TYR A 118 9.39 4.99 -3.27
N PHE A 119 10.16 4.47 -2.33
CA PHE A 119 10.78 3.15 -2.40
C PHE A 119 10.72 2.46 -1.04
N HIS A 120 10.97 1.16 -1.01
CA HIS A 120 10.82 0.32 0.18
C HIS A 120 12.00 0.44 1.15
N LYS A 121 12.33 1.67 1.53
CA LYS A 121 13.30 1.94 2.59
C LYS A 121 12.81 1.41 3.94
N ARG A 122 13.71 1.21 4.90
CA ARG A 122 13.32 0.91 6.29
C ARG A 122 12.36 1.97 6.81
N GLY A 123 11.23 1.52 7.40
CA GLY A 123 10.15 2.37 7.86
C GLY A 123 9.14 2.78 6.77
N ALA A 124 9.30 2.36 5.52
CA ALA A 124 8.29 2.61 4.48
C ALA A 124 6.98 1.89 4.81
N LEU A 125 5.85 2.57 4.56
CA LEU A 125 4.49 2.05 4.69
C LEU A 125 4.01 1.63 3.30
N GLY A 126 3.87 0.31 3.08
CA GLY A 126 3.48 -0.29 1.81
C GLY A 126 2.11 -0.94 1.88
N ALA A 127 1.38 -0.92 0.76
CA ALA A 127 0.11 -1.63 0.62
C ALA A 127 0.35 -3.08 0.18
N ALA A 128 -0.25 -4.04 0.89
CA ALA A 128 -0.22 -5.44 0.47
C ALA A 128 -1.06 -5.66 -0.80
N ARG A 129 -0.77 -6.70 -1.56
CA ARG A 129 -1.52 -7.10 -2.74
C ARG A 129 -1.31 -8.57 -3.08
N GLU A 130 -2.22 -9.11 -3.88
CA GLU A 130 -2.05 -10.43 -4.49
C GLU A 130 -0.93 -10.45 -5.54
N GLY A 131 -0.43 -11.63 -5.86
CA GLY A 131 0.62 -11.84 -6.85
C GLY A 131 0.22 -11.41 -8.27
N ASP A 132 1.21 -11.21 -9.16
CA ASP A 132 0.97 -10.73 -10.53
C ASP A 132 0.14 -11.70 -11.38
N ALA A 133 0.10 -13.00 -11.04
CA ALA A 133 -0.70 -14.00 -11.73
C ALA A 133 -2.21 -13.79 -11.50
N GLU A 134 -2.61 -13.50 -10.27
CA GLU A 134 -3.99 -13.25 -9.86
C GLU A 134 -4.35 -11.77 -10.02
N ASN A 135 -3.35 -10.89 -9.98
CA ASN A 135 -3.53 -9.45 -9.94
C ASN A 135 -2.56 -8.71 -10.89
N PRO A 136 -2.71 -8.88 -12.20
CA PRO A 136 -1.81 -8.27 -13.19
C PRO A 136 -1.84 -6.73 -13.20
N LYS A 137 -2.90 -6.12 -12.66
CA LYS A 137 -3.01 -4.67 -12.51
C LYS A 137 -2.28 -4.12 -11.28
N ARG A 138 -1.75 -5.02 -10.43
CA ARG A 138 -1.06 -4.68 -9.17
C ARG A 138 -1.89 -3.80 -8.24
N GLU A 139 -3.21 -3.99 -8.27
CA GLU A 139 -4.13 -3.31 -7.35
C GLU A 139 -3.82 -3.71 -5.91
N SER A 140 -3.90 -2.75 -5.00
CA SER A 140 -3.61 -2.98 -3.59
C SER A 140 -4.82 -3.50 -2.83
N SER A 141 -4.60 -4.31 -1.80
CA SER A 141 -5.62 -4.58 -0.78
C SER A 141 -6.13 -3.25 -0.22
N ALA A 142 -7.44 -3.17 -0.01
CA ALA A 142 -8.05 -1.98 0.58
C ALA A 142 -7.70 -1.78 2.06
N SER A 143 -7.26 -2.83 2.77
CA SER A 143 -7.02 -2.73 4.21
C SER A 143 -5.67 -3.26 4.66
N GLN A 144 -5.11 -4.27 4.00
CA GLN A 144 -3.84 -4.84 4.44
C GLN A 144 -2.65 -3.97 4.02
N PHE A 145 -1.79 -3.68 4.99
CA PHE A 145 -0.58 -2.91 4.79
C PHE A 145 0.58 -3.50 5.59
N TYR A 146 1.79 -3.12 5.24
CA TYR A 146 2.99 -3.52 5.94
C TYR A 146 3.91 -2.33 6.21
N ILE A 147 4.75 -2.46 7.25
CA ILE A 147 5.85 -1.54 7.53
C ILE A 147 7.14 -2.31 7.29
N VAL A 148 8.00 -1.75 6.46
CA VAL A 148 9.28 -2.35 6.09
C VAL A 148 10.27 -2.22 7.26
N TRP A 149 10.91 -3.34 7.63
CA TRP A 149 12.11 -3.33 8.43
C TRP A 149 13.35 -3.52 7.55
N GLY A 150 13.45 -4.67 6.89
CA GLY A 150 14.48 -4.97 5.91
C GLY A 150 15.88 -5.13 6.48
N PHE A 151 16.80 -5.52 5.62
CA PHE A 151 18.20 -5.74 5.93
C PHE A 151 19.10 -4.82 5.09
N PRO A 152 20.30 -4.42 5.56
CA PRO A 152 21.27 -3.69 4.73
C PRO A 152 21.86 -4.59 3.62
N TYR A 153 21.83 -4.11 2.38
CA TYR A 153 22.33 -4.85 1.22
C TYR A 153 23.47 -4.14 0.52
N GLY A 154 24.65 -4.76 0.52
CA GLY A 154 25.81 -4.27 -0.22
C GLY A 154 25.68 -4.45 -1.74
N PRO A 155 26.68 -4.00 -2.54
CA PRO A 155 26.63 -3.96 -4.00
C PRO A 155 26.28 -5.28 -4.66
N LYS A 156 26.78 -6.41 -4.15
CA LYS A 156 26.46 -7.76 -4.70
C LYS A 156 24.99 -8.12 -4.50
N GLY A 157 24.40 -7.74 -3.36
CA GLY A 157 22.97 -7.95 -3.09
C GLY A 157 22.10 -7.09 -4.00
N MET A 158 22.44 -5.82 -4.13
CA MET A 158 21.72 -4.87 -4.99
C MET A 158 21.78 -5.29 -6.46
N ALA A 159 22.91 -5.80 -6.97
CA ALA A 159 23.02 -6.33 -8.32
C ALA A 159 22.03 -7.49 -8.56
N LYS A 160 21.92 -8.45 -7.62
CA LYS A 160 20.95 -9.56 -7.71
C LYS A 160 19.50 -9.06 -7.71
N PHE A 161 19.19 -8.05 -6.92
CA PHE A 161 17.83 -7.49 -6.91
C PHE A 161 17.54 -6.73 -8.21
N GLN A 162 18.54 -6.05 -8.81
CA GLN A 162 18.37 -5.43 -10.11
C GLN A 162 18.07 -6.48 -11.20
N GLU A 163 18.80 -7.59 -11.23
CA GLU A 163 18.52 -8.70 -12.17
C GLU A 163 17.10 -9.24 -12.00
N LYS A 164 16.65 -9.44 -10.75
CA LYS A 164 15.28 -9.88 -10.46
C LYS A 164 14.23 -8.86 -10.94
N LEU A 165 14.44 -7.56 -10.66
CA LEU A 165 13.54 -6.50 -11.10
C LEU A 165 13.54 -6.36 -12.62
N ASP A 166 14.67 -6.51 -13.29
CA ASP A 166 14.75 -6.51 -14.75
C ASP A 166 13.89 -7.61 -15.36
N SER A 167 13.87 -8.80 -14.74
CA SER A 167 13.01 -9.90 -15.18
C SER A 167 11.53 -9.62 -14.94
N THR A 168 11.14 -9.13 -13.74
CA THR A 168 9.73 -8.97 -13.34
C THR A 168 9.09 -7.68 -13.84
N THR A 169 9.90 -6.67 -14.20
CA THR A 169 9.44 -5.37 -14.69
C THR A 169 9.85 -5.08 -16.13
N HIS A 170 10.41 -6.08 -16.84
CA HIS A 170 10.96 -5.93 -18.19
C HIS A 170 11.94 -4.77 -18.30
N GLY A 171 12.77 -4.57 -17.27
CA GLY A 171 13.77 -3.51 -17.20
C GLY A 171 13.26 -2.10 -16.93
N ALA A 172 11.96 -1.95 -16.61
CA ALA A 172 11.35 -0.64 -16.34
C ALA A 172 11.79 -0.04 -15.00
N VAL A 173 12.24 -0.86 -14.04
CA VAL A 173 12.71 -0.41 -12.71
C VAL A 173 14.23 -0.50 -12.64
N LYS A 174 14.89 0.63 -12.40
CA LYS A 174 16.34 0.71 -12.24
C LYS A 174 16.68 1.46 -10.95
N PHE A 175 17.59 0.90 -10.16
CA PHE A 175 18.05 1.57 -8.93
C PHE A 175 19.01 2.71 -9.26
N PRO A 176 18.70 3.95 -8.88
CA PRO A 176 19.68 5.03 -8.88
C PRO A 176 20.82 4.72 -7.88
N PRO A 177 22.06 5.17 -8.15
CA PRO A 177 23.21 4.92 -7.27
C PRO A 177 22.96 5.32 -5.80
N GLU A 178 22.38 6.49 -5.57
CA GLU A 178 22.05 7.01 -4.24
C GLU A 178 21.08 6.12 -3.47
N MET A 179 20.21 5.40 -4.18
CA MET A 179 19.29 4.43 -3.56
C MET A 179 20.03 3.16 -3.15
N CYS A 180 21.03 2.72 -3.93
CA CYS A 180 21.88 1.59 -3.55
C CYS A 180 22.67 1.92 -2.27
N ASP A 181 23.20 3.14 -2.15
CA ASP A 181 23.90 3.62 -0.96
C ASP A 181 22.97 3.68 0.26
N TYR A 182 21.70 4.09 0.04
CA TYR A 182 20.69 4.08 1.09
C TYR A 182 20.41 2.66 1.60
N TYR A 183 20.17 1.70 0.71
CA TYR A 183 19.91 0.31 1.09
C TYR A 183 21.10 -0.34 1.80
N TRP A 184 22.33 0.04 1.43
CA TRP A 184 23.51 -0.44 2.12
C TRP A 184 23.58 0.08 3.56
N SER A 185 23.32 1.36 3.76
CA SER A 185 23.51 2.00 5.06
C SER A 185 22.33 1.83 6.02
N HIS A 186 21.10 1.76 5.50
CA HIS A 186 19.87 1.79 6.31
C HIS A 186 19.03 0.52 6.19
N GLY A 187 19.17 -0.25 5.13
CA GLY A 187 18.33 -1.40 4.86
C GLY A 187 17.00 -1.06 4.20
N GLY A 188 16.19 -2.08 4.01
CA GLY A 188 14.90 -2.04 3.33
C GLY A 188 14.64 -3.29 2.49
N THR A 189 13.69 -3.20 1.54
CA THR A 189 13.26 -4.36 0.74
C THR A 189 13.26 -4.04 -0.76
N PRO A 190 14.45 -3.87 -1.38
CA PRO A 190 14.59 -3.37 -2.75
C PRO A 190 13.87 -4.20 -3.81
N TRP A 191 13.63 -5.49 -3.58
CA TRP A 191 12.93 -6.35 -4.53
C TRP A 191 11.43 -6.07 -4.69
N LEU A 192 10.84 -5.19 -3.85
CA LEU A 192 9.45 -4.74 -3.96
C LEU A 192 9.31 -3.44 -4.76
N ASP A 193 10.42 -2.75 -5.03
CA ASP A 193 10.40 -1.43 -5.67
C ASP A 193 9.80 -1.47 -7.07
N GLY A 194 9.00 -0.44 -7.37
CA GLY A 194 8.30 -0.32 -8.65
C GLY A 194 7.17 -1.34 -8.86
N GLN A 195 6.86 -2.16 -7.85
CA GLN A 195 5.85 -3.22 -7.95
C GLN A 195 4.73 -3.13 -6.90
N TYR A 196 4.95 -2.38 -5.82
CA TYR A 196 3.99 -2.14 -4.74
C TYR A 196 3.85 -0.66 -4.47
N THR A 197 2.68 -0.23 -4.03
CA THR A 197 2.45 1.17 -3.63
C THR A 197 3.05 1.43 -2.26
N VAL A 198 3.99 2.37 -2.19
CA VAL A 198 4.49 2.96 -0.94
C VAL A 198 3.74 4.27 -0.72
N PHE A 199 2.94 4.37 0.35
CA PHE A 199 2.03 5.49 0.55
C PHE A 199 2.29 6.31 1.82
N GLY A 200 3.38 5.99 2.54
CA GLY A 200 3.80 6.71 3.73
C GLY A 200 5.09 6.17 4.32
N GLU A 201 5.43 6.67 5.48
CA GLU A 201 6.62 6.24 6.22
C GLU A 201 6.46 6.44 7.73
N VAL A 202 7.22 5.69 8.51
CA VAL A 202 7.33 5.85 9.96
C VAL A 202 8.17 7.11 10.26
N VAL A 203 7.58 8.04 11.01
CA VAL A 203 8.27 9.26 11.46
C VAL A 203 8.62 9.25 12.95
N LYS A 204 7.97 8.37 13.74
CA LYS A 204 8.31 8.09 15.15
C LYS A 204 8.04 6.63 15.48
N GLY A 205 8.82 6.06 16.41
CA GLY A 205 8.62 4.70 16.89
C GLY A 205 9.19 3.62 15.95
N LEU A 206 10.20 3.94 15.14
CA LEU A 206 10.86 2.94 14.30
C LEU A 206 11.50 1.82 15.11
N SER A 207 11.96 2.07 16.35
CA SER A 207 12.43 1.03 17.27
C SER A 207 11.35 0.04 17.63
N VAL A 208 10.09 0.50 17.81
CA VAL A 208 8.94 -0.39 18.07
C VAL A 208 8.68 -1.31 16.87
N VAL A 209 8.86 -0.82 15.63
CA VAL A 209 8.78 -1.67 14.43
C VAL A 209 9.86 -2.76 14.50
N GLY A 210 11.09 -2.42 14.89
CA GLY A 210 12.17 -3.39 15.06
C GLY A 210 11.90 -4.40 16.17
N ASP A 211 11.32 -3.96 17.29
CA ASP A 211 10.94 -4.85 18.39
C ASP A 211 9.84 -5.85 17.94
N ILE A 212 8.90 -5.41 17.09
CA ILE A 212 7.87 -6.29 16.51
C ILE A 212 8.49 -7.22 15.46
N ASP A 213 9.39 -6.74 14.59
CA ASP A 213 10.09 -7.55 13.58
C ASP A 213 10.90 -8.69 14.19
N ALA A 214 11.37 -8.50 15.43
CA ALA A 214 12.21 -9.46 16.16
C ALA A 214 11.42 -10.49 16.98
N VAL A 215 10.08 -10.47 17.01
CA VAL A 215 9.31 -11.44 17.79
C VAL A 215 9.40 -12.84 17.18
N ALA A 216 9.31 -13.87 18.03
CA ALA A 216 9.20 -15.24 17.57
C ALA A 216 7.88 -15.46 16.81
N THR A 217 7.95 -16.15 15.67
CA THR A 217 6.81 -16.47 14.82
C THR A 217 6.64 -17.98 14.65
N ASP A 218 5.45 -18.41 14.25
CA ASP A 218 5.16 -19.79 13.88
C ASP A 218 5.53 -20.06 12.40
N GLU A 219 5.24 -21.28 11.90
CA GLU A 219 5.54 -21.71 10.53
C GLU A 219 4.79 -20.90 9.44
N ARG A 220 3.80 -20.09 9.84
CA ARG A 220 3.00 -19.22 8.96
C ARG A 220 3.35 -17.73 9.15
N ASP A 221 4.50 -17.46 9.72
CA ASP A 221 4.98 -16.10 10.03
C ASP A 221 4.07 -15.33 11.02
N ARG A 222 3.13 -16.00 11.71
CA ARG A 222 2.32 -15.37 12.75
C ARG A 222 3.12 -15.27 14.04
N PRO A 223 3.15 -14.11 14.73
CA PRO A 223 3.72 -14.00 16.07
C PRO A 223 3.14 -15.05 17.03
N VAL A 224 4.03 -15.84 17.68
CA VAL A 224 3.62 -16.86 18.68
C VAL A 224 2.88 -16.19 19.85
N LYS A 225 3.30 -14.99 20.22
CA LYS A 225 2.61 -14.14 21.17
C LYS A 225 2.01 -12.97 20.41
N ASP A 226 0.68 -12.90 20.43
CA ASP A 226 -0.07 -11.88 19.69
C ASP A 226 0.44 -10.46 19.93
N VAL A 227 0.75 -9.74 18.85
CA VAL A 227 1.01 -8.31 18.83
C VAL A 227 -0.18 -7.61 18.21
N ARG A 228 -0.80 -6.66 18.93
CA ARG A 228 -2.05 -6.02 18.52
C ARG A 228 -1.90 -4.53 18.28
N ILE A 229 -2.66 -4.02 17.32
CA ILE A 229 -3.03 -2.61 17.26
C ILE A 229 -4.11 -2.39 18.33
N ILE A 230 -3.83 -1.56 19.31
CA ILE A 230 -4.80 -1.19 20.34
C ILE A 230 -5.76 -0.16 19.77
N LYS A 231 -5.21 0.85 19.07
CA LYS A 231 -6.00 1.92 18.46
C LYS A 231 -5.20 2.68 17.41
N MET A 232 -5.88 3.14 16.35
CA MET A 232 -5.33 4.15 15.45
C MET A 232 -5.99 5.52 15.66
N ILE A 233 -5.18 6.58 15.62
CA ILE A 233 -5.64 7.96 15.85
C ILE A 233 -5.03 8.86 14.77
N VAL A 234 -5.87 9.52 13.99
CA VAL A 234 -5.43 10.58 13.06
C VAL A 234 -5.09 11.82 13.89
N ILE A 235 -3.83 12.25 13.87
CA ILE A 235 -3.30 13.32 14.75
C ILE A 235 -2.96 14.61 13.99
N LYS A 236 -2.96 14.56 12.64
CA LYS A 236 -2.69 15.73 11.80
C LYS A 236 -3.36 15.59 10.44
#